data_e0bbba1fccc7350e4061ab3fa4d946ed
#
_entry.id   e0bbba1fccc7350e4061ab3fa4d946ed
#
_cell.length_a   1.000
_cell.length_b   1.000
_cell.length_c   1.000
_cell.angle_alpha   90.00
_cell.angle_beta   90.00
_cell.angle_gamma   90.00
#
_symmetry.space_group_name_H-M   'P 1'
#
loop_
_entity.id
_entity.type
_entity.pdbx_description
1 polymer ?
#
loop_
_entity_poly.entity_id
_entity_poly.type
_entity_poly.pdbx_seq_one_letter_code
_entity_poly.pdbx_strand_id
1 'polypeptide(L)'
;MIDSIKFSDEFNKAFKKLKKRYKSLPNDFLSLLHELKENPIQGVALKNGMRKVRISFASKNRGKSGGVRVIIRLTVSETCLSFLYIYDKQDMSNVAETFLDQLIVEMDNNSNKIN
;
A
#
# COMPACT_ATOMS: atom_id res chain seq x y z
N MET A 1 11.14 9.81 10.38
CA MET A 1 11.21 10.30 9.03
C MET A 1 11.45 9.20 8.01
N ILE A 2 10.78 9.24 6.90
CA ILE A 2 10.89 8.20 5.89
C ILE A 2 11.98 8.57 4.90
N ASP A 3 12.98 7.71 4.79
CA ASP A 3 14.13 7.95 3.91
C ASP A 3 14.02 7.21 2.58
N SER A 4 13.29 6.10 2.55
CA SER A 4 13.16 5.36 1.31
C SER A 4 11.76 4.78 1.18
N ILE A 5 11.34 4.59 -0.06
CA ILE A 5 10.03 4.06 -0.38
C ILE A 5 10.21 2.95 -1.40
N LYS A 6 9.57 1.82 -1.15
CA LYS A 6 9.67 0.67 -2.03
C LYS A 6 8.28 0.19 -2.42
N PHE A 7 8.21 -0.41 -3.59
CA PHE A 7 6.96 -0.98 -4.10
C PHE A 7 7.20 -2.43 -4.51
N SER A 8 6.28 -3.30 -4.16
CA SER A 8 6.36 -4.67 -4.67
C SER A 8 5.89 -4.70 -6.12
N ASP A 9 6.30 -5.74 -6.84
CA ASP A 9 5.82 -5.93 -8.20
C ASP A 9 4.31 -6.13 -8.21
N GLU A 10 3.79 -6.81 -7.19
CA GLU A 10 2.36 -7.05 -7.11
C GLU A 10 1.58 -5.76 -6.87
N PHE A 11 2.15 -4.85 -6.08
CA PHE A 11 1.54 -3.54 -5.91
C PHE A 11 1.45 -2.83 -7.26
N ASN A 12 2.54 -2.82 -8.00
CA ASN A 12 2.58 -2.11 -9.27
C ASN A 12 1.56 -2.67 -10.27
N LYS A 13 1.44 -3.99 -10.32
CA LYS A 13 0.47 -4.62 -11.21
C LYS A 13 -0.96 -4.28 -10.81
N ALA A 14 -1.25 -4.37 -9.53
CA ALA A 14 -2.60 -4.07 -9.05
C ALA A 14 -2.95 -2.60 -9.24
N PHE A 15 -1.99 -1.71 -8.99
CA PHE A 15 -2.20 -0.28 -9.16
C PHE A 15 -2.53 0.03 -10.62
N LYS A 16 -1.81 -0.57 -11.53
CA LYS A 16 -2.03 -0.34 -12.95
C LYS A 16 -3.44 -0.73 -13.37
N LYS A 17 -3.96 -1.81 -12.81
CA LYS A 17 -5.32 -2.23 -13.09
C LYS A 17 -6.34 -1.28 -12.48
N LEU A 18 -6.13 -0.89 -11.23
CA LEU A 18 -7.10 -0.07 -10.52
C LEU A 18 -7.20 1.33 -11.08
N LYS A 19 -6.11 1.89 -11.60
CA LYS A 19 -6.19 3.26 -12.12
C LYS A 19 -7.06 3.34 -13.36
N LYS A 20 -7.32 2.23 -14.02
CA LYS A 20 -8.28 2.22 -15.12
C LYS A 20 -9.70 2.39 -14.62
N ARG A 21 -9.98 1.86 -13.44
CA ARG A 21 -11.30 1.97 -12.82
C ARG A 21 -11.48 3.30 -12.11
N TYR A 22 -10.43 3.78 -11.46
CA TYR A 22 -10.48 5.02 -10.68
C TYR A 22 -9.51 6.02 -11.28
N LYS A 23 -10.04 6.96 -12.07
CA LYS A 23 -9.18 7.89 -12.80
C LYS A 23 -8.37 8.79 -11.90
N SER A 24 -8.88 9.12 -10.73
CA SER A 24 -8.16 10.01 -9.83
C SER A 24 -7.15 9.26 -8.97
N LEU A 25 -7.06 7.94 -9.11
CA LEU A 25 -6.21 7.14 -8.22
C LEU A 25 -4.75 7.62 -8.17
N PRO A 26 -4.10 7.94 -9.30
CA PRO A 26 -2.72 8.39 -9.20
C PRO A 26 -2.54 9.63 -8.32
N ASN A 27 -3.42 10.60 -8.47
CA ASN A 27 -3.34 11.82 -7.65
C ASN A 27 -3.71 11.55 -6.20
N ASP A 28 -4.73 10.73 -5.99
CA ASP A 28 -5.14 10.40 -4.64
C ASP A 28 -4.07 9.59 -3.91
N PHE A 29 -3.37 8.73 -4.66
CA PHE A 29 -2.27 7.98 -4.07
C PHE A 29 -1.12 8.90 -3.69
N LEU A 30 -0.81 9.90 -4.52
CA LEU A 30 0.25 10.85 -4.18
C LEU A 30 -0.09 11.61 -2.90
N SER A 31 -1.35 11.98 -2.72
CA SER A 31 -1.79 12.63 -1.50
C SER A 31 -1.57 11.72 -0.29
N LEU A 32 -1.93 10.45 -0.44
CA LEU A 32 -1.71 9.49 0.64
C LEU A 32 -0.23 9.35 0.94
N LEU A 33 0.58 9.29 -0.10
CA LEU A 33 2.02 9.15 0.07
C LEU A 33 2.59 10.30 0.89
N HIS A 34 2.16 11.53 0.59
CA HIS A 34 2.60 12.69 1.38
C HIS A 34 2.18 12.57 2.83
N GLU A 35 0.96 12.15 3.07
CA GLU A 35 0.49 11.98 4.44
C GLU A 35 1.28 10.93 5.19
N LEU A 36 1.59 9.82 4.51
CA LEU A 36 2.32 8.73 5.15
C LEU A 36 3.77 9.11 5.43
N LYS A 37 4.36 9.97 4.61
CA LYS A 37 5.70 10.46 4.89
C LYS A 37 5.73 11.29 6.16
N GLU A 38 4.67 12.06 6.38
CA GLU A 38 4.56 12.86 7.60
C GLU A 38 4.22 12.00 8.80
N ASN A 39 3.34 11.03 8.60
CA ASN A 39 2.88 10.18 9.69
C ASN A 39 2.56 8.80 9.15
N PRO A 40 3.51 7.87 9.23
CA PRO A 40 3.29 6.53 8.69
C PRO A 40 2.42 5.64 9.59
N ILE A 41 2.12 6.09 10.81
CA ILE A 41 1.30 5.30 11.72
C ILE A 41 -0.16 5.63 11.47
N GLN A 42 -0.71 5.07 10.41
CA GLN A 42 -2.10 5.29 10.04
C GLN A 42 -2.77 3.97 9.73
N GLY A 43 -4.09 4.00 9.73
CA GLY A 43 -4.88 2.83 9.39
C GLY A 43 -4.90 1.80 10.49
N VAL A 44 -5.13 0.56 10.11
CA VAL A 44 -5.27 -0.55 11.04
C VAL A 44 -3.97 -1.35 11.08
N ALA A 45 -3.46 -1.58 12.27
CA ALA A 45 -2.24 -2.37 12.42
C ALA A 45 -2.50 -3.83 12.10
N LEU A 46 -1.58 -4.41 11.34
CA LEU A 46 -1.56 -5.83 11.07
C LEU A 46 -0.26 -6.36 11.65
N LYS A 47 -0.03 -7.66 11.54
CA LYS A 47 1.20 -8.19 12.11
C LYS A 47 2.41 -7.89 11.22
N ASN A 48 3.59 -8.10 11.76
CA ASN A 48 4.87 -7.94 11.05
C ASN A 48 5.12 -6.52 10.55
N GLY A 49 4.62 -5.53 11.30
CA GLY A 49 4.85 -4.13 10.95
C GLY A 49 4.00 -3.63 9.81
N MET A 50 3.04 -4.42 9.37
CA MET A 50 2.15 -4.01 8.30
C MET A 50 0.99 -3.19 8.83
N ARG A 51 0.42 -2.37 7.98
CA ARG A 51 -0.76 -1.59 8.27
C ARG A 51 -1.65 -1.53 7.03
N LYS A 52 -2.93 -1.48 7.25
CA LYS A 52 -3.91 -1.35 6.18
C LYS A 52 -4.48 0.05 6.19
N VAL A 53 -4.32 0.76 5.10
CA VAL A 53 -4.72 2.16 5.00
C VAL A 53 -5.73 2.33 3.88
N ARG A 54 -6.74 3.15 4.15
CA ARG A 54 -7.77 3.41 3.16
C ARG A 54 -7.39 4.64 2.35
N ILE A 55 -7.59 4.58 1.03
CA ILE A 55 -7.41 5.74 0.17
C ILE A 55 -8.72 6.52 0.11
N SER A 56 -8.62 7.82 0.29
CA SER A 56 -9.75 8.73 0.11
C SER A 56 -9.69 9.27 -1.31
N PHE A 57 -10.80 9.17 -2.02
CA PHE A 57 -10.88 9.70 -3.37
C PHE A 57 -11.43 11.11 -3.34
N ALA A 58 -10.68 12.01 -3.92
CA ALA A 58 -11.10 13.41 -3.95
C ALA A 58 -12.38 13.59 -4.76
N SER A 59 -12.47 12.81 -5.81
CA SER A 59 -13.63 12.99 -6.66
C SER A 59 -14.84 12.26 -6.19
N LYS A 60 -14.87 11.64 -5.30
CA LYS A 60 -15.96 10.90 -5.15
C LYS A 60 -16.73 10.75 -4.29
N ASN A 61 -17.10 10.41 -3.97
CA ASN A 61 -17.84 10.37 -3.32
C ASN A 61 -18.78 9.60 -2.99
N ARG A 62 -19.46 9.43 -3.02
CA ARG A 62 -20.43 8.80 -2.81
C ARG A 62 -20.45 7.89 -1.84
N GLY A 63 -20.16 7.83 -0.81
CA GLY A 63 -20.39 7.03 0.30
C GLY A 63 -20.33 5.57 0.09
N LYS A 64 -19.60 5.10 -0.78
CA LYS A 64 -19.56 3.78 -0.95
C LYS A 64 -18.85 3.15 0.11
N SER A 65 -19.28 2.12 0.67
CA SER A 65 -18.62 1.39 1.71
C SER A 65 -17.37 0.68 1.21
N GLY A 66 -17.26 0.57 -0.06
CA GLY A 66 -16.10 -0.10 -0.62
C GLY A 66 -14.85 0.73 -0.48
N GLY A 67 -14.19 0.97 -1.58
CA GLY A 67 -13.01 1.79 -1.61
C GLY A 67 -11.75 0.97 -1.67
N VAL A 68 -10.67 1.69 -1.90
CA VAL A 68 -9.38 1.07 -2.13
C VAL A 68 -8.56 1.05 -0.86
N ARG A 69 -7.93 -0.08 -0.61
CA ARG A 69 -7.05 -0.27 0.55
C ARG A 69 -5.63 -0.49 0.10
N VAL A 70 -4.71 0.03 0.87
CA VAL A 70 -3.28 -0.13 0.63
C VAL A 70 -2.66 -0.83 1.82
N ILE A 71 -1.85 -1.85 1.57
CA ILE A 71 -1.10 -2.53 2.62
C ILE A 71 0.32 -1.98 2.58
N ILE A 72 0.74 -1.40 3.69
CA ILE A 72 2.09 -0.86 3.83
C ILE A 72 2.83 -1.59 4.92
N ARG A 73 4.15 -1.43 4.93
CA ARG A 73 5.00 -1.95 5.98
C ARG A 73 6.07 -0.92 6.27
N LEU A 74 6.20 -0.58 7.55
CA LEU A 74 7.22 0.36 7.98
C LEU A 74 8.37 -0.42 8.61
N THR A 75 9.55 -0.27 8.06
CA THR A 75 10.76 -0.85 8.64
C THR A 75 11.50 0.27 9.34
N VAL A 76 11.32 0.34 10.65
CA VAL A 76 11.78 1.47 11.44
C VAL A 76 13.30 1.61 11.38
N SER A 77 14.02 0.51 11.49
CA SER A 77 15.47 0.57 11.50
C SER A 77 16.04 1.14 10.20
N GLU A 78 15.31 1.01 9.11
CA GLU A 78 15.75 1.50 7.81
C GLU A 78 15.01 2.76 7.39
N THR A 79 14.07 3.20 8.19
CA THR A 79 13.18 4.30 7.86
C THR A 79 12.60 4.12 6.47
N CYS A 80 12.22 2.90 6.16
CA CYS A 80 11.74 2.51 4.85
C CYS A 80 10.24 2.22 4.91
N LEU A 81 9.51 2.79 3.98
CA LEU A 81 8.09 2.51 3.83
C LEU A 81 7.89 1.69 2.58
N SER A 82 7.34 0.50 2.74
CA SER A 82 7.11 -0.41 1.62
C SER A 82 5.63 -0.49 1.33
N PHE A 83 5.29 -0.44 0.05
CA PHE A 83 3.92 -0.61 -0.41
C PHE A 83 3.80 -2.03 -0.96
N LEU A 84 3.09 -2.88 -0.21
CA LEU A 84 3.03 -4.31 -0.52
C LEU A 84 1.92 -4.63 -1.50
N TYR A 85 0.76 -4.04 -1.33
CA TYR A 85 -0.38 -4.38 -2.16
C TYR A 85 -1.42 -3.27 -2.13
N ILE A 86 -2.26 -3.25 -3.15
CA ILE A 86 -3.37 -2.32 -3.23
C ILE A 86 -4.54 -3.10 -3.82
N TYR A 87 -5.73 -2.91 -3.28
CA TYR A 87 -6.89 -3.65 -3.75
C TYR A 87 -8.17 -2.88 -3.49
N ASP A 88 -9.18 -3.21 -4.26
CA ASP A 88 -10.52 -2.64 -4.10
C ASP A 88 -11.31 -3.59 -3.20
N LYS A 89 -11.88 -3.06 -2.14
CA LYS A 89 -12.64 -3.89 -1.22
C LYS A 89 -13.83 -4.56 -1.89
N GLN A 90 -14.32 -4.02 -2.99
CA GLN A 90 -15.36 -4.68 -3.76
C GLN A 90 -14.90 -6.02 -4.33
N ASP A 91 -13.64 -6.10 -4.70
CA ASP A 91 -13.10 -7.30 -5.33
C ASP A 91 -12.73 -8.37 -4.32
N MET A 92 -12.28 -7.94 -3.14
CA MET A 92 -11.95 -8.88 -2.07
C MET A 92 -12.05 -8.14 -0.74
N SER A 93 -12.63 -8.79 0.25
CA SER A 93 -12.83 -8.15 1.53
C SER A 93 -11.54 -8.09 2.34
N ASN A 94 -10.65 -9.03 2.13
CA ASN A 94 -9.39 -9.12 2.83
C ASN A 94 -8.34 -9.77 1.96
N VAL A 95 -7.09 -9.60 2.36
CA VAL A 95 -5.96 -10.21 1.68
C VAL A 95 -5.38 -11.27 2.60
N ALA A 96 -5.09 -12.44 2.07
CA ALA A 96 -4.56 -13.53 2.87
C ALA A 96 -3.20 -13.16 3.46
N GLU A 97 -3.01 -13.48 4.74
CA GLU A 97 -1.76 -13.17 5.41
C GLU A 97 -0.57 -13.88 4.76
N THR A 98 -0.80 -15.11 4.30
CA THR A 98 0.28 -15.85 3.66
C THR A 98 0.75 -15.16 2.39
N PHE A 99 -0.18 -14.56 1.65
CA PHE A 99 0.19 -13.81 0.46
C PHE A 99 1.04 -12.59 0.83
N LEU A 100 0.62 -11.86 1.87
CA LEU A 100 1.38 -10.69 2.30
C LEU A 100 2.76 -11.06 2.82
N ASP A 101 2.85 -12.15 3.58
CA ASP A 101 4.13 -12.63 4.08
C ASP A 101 5.07 -12.97 2.92
N GLN A 102 4.52 -13.56 1.87
CA GLN A 102 5.30 -13.89 0.70
C GLN A 102 5.84 -12.62 0.03
N LEU A 103 5.02 -11.58 -0.03
CA LEU A 103 5.48 -10.31 -0.61
C LEU A 103 6.61 -9.70 0.19
N ILE A 104 6.54 -9.80 1.51
CA ILE A 104 7.61 -9.30 2.37
C ILE A 104 8.91 -10.04 2.05
N VAL A 105 8.83 -11.36 1.96
CA VAL A 105 10.02 -12.17 1.67
C VAL A 105 10.61 -11.79 0.32
N GLU A 106 9.76 -11.63 -0.68
CA GLU A 106 10.22 -11.27 -2.02
C GLU A 106 10.89 -9.91 -2.03
N MET A 107 10.31 -8.95 -1.34
CA MET A 107 10.89 -7.62 -1.29
C MET A 107 12.21 -7.61 -0.54
N ASP A 108 12.29 -8.35 0.56
CA ASP A 108 13.53 -8.43 1.32
C ASP A 108 14.63 -9.08 0.50
N ASN A 109 14.29 -10.14 -0.23
CA ASN A 109 15.27 -10.81 -1.09
C ASN A 109 15.77 -9.87 -2.18
N ASN A 110 14.87 -9.12 -2.79
CA ASN A 110 15.28 -8.17 -3.83
C ASN A 110 16.14 -7.06 -3.26
N SER A 111 15.83 -6.61 -2.07
CA SER A 111 16.63 -5.57 -1.42
C SER A 111 18.04 -6.05 -1.12
N ASN A 112 18.18 -7.33 -0.84
CA ASN A 112 19.48 -7.90 -0.49
C ASN A 112 20.30 -8.33 -1.70
N LYS A 113 19.73 -8.24 -2.87
CA LYS A 113 20.48 -8.58 -4.07
C LYS A 113 21.46 -7.48 -4.37
N ILE A 114 22.68 -7.84 -4.52
CA ILE A 114 23.73 -6.91 -4.85
C ILE A 114 24.26 -7.24 -6.22
N ASN A 115 24.30 -6.24 -7.03
CA ASN A 115 24.74 -6.45 -8.40
C ASN A 115 26.15 -5.96 -8.61
#